data_3d33a41f0f2c15158b59d12787e3f258
#
_entry.id   3d33a41f0f2c15158b59d12787e3f258
#
_cell.length_a   1.000
_cell.length_b   1.000
_cell.length_c   1.000
_cell.angle_alpha   90.00
_cell.angle_beta   90.00
_cell.angle_gamma   90.00
#
_symmetry.space_group_name_H-M   'P 1'
#
loop_
_entity.id
_entity.type
_entity.pdbx_description
1 polymer ?
#
loop_
_entity_poly.entity_id
_entity_poly.type
_entity_poly.pdbx_seq_one_letter_code
_entity_poly.pdbx_strand_id
1 'polypeptide(L)'
;MKTRKLSQTAPALCVLAVSIFFSQSVVRAQKADTPPGLDTNAAKTAAASEPESAPTIDRVGFQKDYSTTFQVLRTFTRNEEPKIITVYANAAAASVTDTAQLPYPHGSVFVFEYASSLKDSAGNPMLDAQGGVRKGEVDHVDVMRREKGFGEAYGKHRTGEWEYAGYRPDGSYTTPPANSASCATCHVKAGSAKDFVFRGKF
;
A
#
# COMPACT_ATOMS: atom_id res chain seq x y z
N MET A 1 -56.96 -3.69 7.27
CA MET A 1 -56.84 -2.77 8.42
C MET A 1 -56.58 -3.58 9.69
N LYS A 2 -55.34 -3.58 10.19
CA LYS A 2 -55.02 -3.99 11.58
C LYS A 2 -53.68 -3.29 11.91
N THR A 3 -53.80 -2.20 12.65
CA THR A 3 -52.70 -1.41 13.23
C THR A 3 -52.14 -2.16 14.44
N ARG A 4 -50.80 -2.41 14.45
CA ARG A 4 -50.07 -2.86 15.66
C ARG A 4 -49.31 -1.69 16.27
N LYS A 5 -49.66 -1.35 17.51
CA LYS A 5 -48.99 -0.38 18.40
C LYS A 5 -47.62 -0.90 18.80
N LEU A 6 -46.57 -0.05 18.64
CA LEU A 6 -45.25 -0.22 19.27
C LEU A 6 -45.35 0.18 20.75
N SER A 7 -44.90 -0.72 21.61
CA SER A 7 -44.66 -0.45 23.05
C SER A 7 -43.20 -0.03 23.22
N GLN A 8 -42.98 1.17 23.73
CA GLN A 8 -41.66 1.67 24.16
C GLN A 8 -41.46 1.27 25.63
N THR A 9 -40.39 0.54 25.92
CA THR A 9 -39.87 0.37 27.27
C THR A 9 -38.42 0.90 27.29
N ALA A 10 -38.24 1.96 28.10
CA ALA A 10 -36.92 2.51 28.42
C ALA A 10 -36.28 1.71 29.56
N PRO A 11 -34.99 1.45 29.57
CA PRO A 11 -34.28 1.01 30.77
C PRO A 11 -33.61 2.17 31.51
N ALA A 12 -33.66 2.07 32.81
CA ALA A 12 -33.19 2.99 33.83
C ALA A 12 -31.66 3.18 33.84
N LEU A 13 -31.28 4.42 34.11
CA LEU A 13 -29.92 4.87 34.34
C LEU A 13 -29.47 4.44 35.73
N CYS A 14 -28.45 3.60 35.85
CA CYS A 14 -27.71 3.37 37.11
C CYS A 14 -26.46 4.24 37.11
N VAL A 15 -26.46 5.30 37.93
CA VAL A 15 -25.30 6.15 38.21
C VAL A 15 -24.52 5.50 39.37
N LEU A 16 -23.32 5.03 39.12
CA LEU A 16 -22.34 4.61 40.12
C LEU A 16 -21.30 5.73 40.29
N ALA A 17 -21.37 6.39 41.45
CA ALA A 17 -20.37 7.35 41.90
C ALA A 17 -19.14 6.60 42.43
N VAL A 18 -17.98 6.81 41.78
CA VAL A 18 -16.69 6.34 42.25
C VAL A 18 -15.97 7.51 42.91
N SER A 19 -15.83 7.45 44.25
CA SER A 19 -15.06 8.40 45.06
C SER A 19 -13.57 8.10 44.93
N ILE A 20 -12.80 9.05 44.36
CA ILE A 20 -11.35 8.97 44.26
C ILE A 20 -10.76 9.69 45.47
N PHE A 21 -10.11 8.91 46.36
CA PHE A 21 -9.26 9.45 47.43
C PHE A 21 -7.93 9.93 46.89
N PHE A 22 -7.66 11.25 46.94
CA PHE A 22 -6.36 11.83 46.72
C PHE A 22 -5.50 11.69 47.97
N SER A 23 -4.48 10.88 47.94
CA SER A 23 -3.41 10.82 48.93
C SER A 23 -2.29 11.76 48.53
N GLN A 24 -2.14 12.87 49.21
CA GLN A 24 -1.04 13.81 49.03
C GLN A 24 0.22 13.31 49.79
N SER A 25 1.21 12.83 49.06
CA SER A 25 2.52 12.56 49.62
C SER A 25 3.42 13.80 49.46
N VAL A 26 3.71 14.45 50.59
CA VAL A 26 4.67 15.56 50.67
C VAL A 26 6.08 14.99 50.53
N VAL A 27 6.73 15.21 49.41
CA VAL A 27 8.18 14.92 49.25
C VAL A 27 8.98 16.15 49.56
N ARG A 28 9.73 16.04 50.64
CA ARG A 28 10.68 17.07 51.16
C ARG A 28 11.89 17.13 50.25
N ALA A 29 12.17 18.30 49.69
CA ALA A 29 13.34 18.58 48.87
C ALA A 29 14.64 18.45 49.70
N GLN A 30 15.48 17.51 49.33
CA GLN A 30 16.90 17.51 49.73
C GLN A 30 17.71 18.16 48.61
N LYS A 31 18.39 19.26 49.02
CA LYS A 31 19.38 19.97 48.20
C LYS A 31 20.63 19.10 48.15
N ALA A 32 20.95 18.54 47.00
CA ALA A 32 22.20 17.84 46.77
C ALA A 32 23.11 18.70 45.87
N ASP A 33 24.33 18.84 46.32
CA ASP A 33 25.38 19.61 45.68
C ASP A 33 25.71 19.08 44.27
N THR A 34 25.84 20.00 43.33
CA THR A 34 26.24 19.73 41.94
C THR A 34 27.76 19.64 41.85
N PRO A 35 28.38 18.56 41.39
CA PRO A 35 29.73 18.55 40.94
C PRO A 35 29.86 19.21 39.56
N PRO A 36 30.94 19.92 39.25
CA PRO A 36 31.14 20.64 37.99
C PRO A 36 31.58 19.68 36.89
N GLY A 37 30.97 19.84 35.71
CA GLY A 37 31.56 19.53 34.41
C GLY A 37 31.49 18.09 33.98
N LEU A 38 30.38 17.73 33.26
CA LEU A 38 30.42 16.76 32.17
C LEU A 38 29.64 17.37 31.01
N ASP A 39 30.37 17.80 29.99
CA ASP A 39 29.81 18.23 28.71
C ASP A 39 29.14 17.04 28.06
N THR A 40 27.82 16.90 28.30
CA THR A 40 27.00 15.95 27.57
C THR A 40 26.53 16.57 26.25
N ASN A 41 27.45 16.86 25.35
CA ASN A 41 27.19 16.79 23.92
C ASN A 41 27.11 15.31 23.50
N ALA A 42 26.14 14.60 24.05
CA ALA A 42 25.71 13.36 23.46
C ALA A 42 25.09 13.71 22.09
N ALA A 43 25.95 13.72 21.09
CA ALA A 43 25.55 13.72 19.69
C ALA A 43 24.42 12.67 19.54
N LYS A 44 23.22 13.17 19.27
CA LYS A 44 22.11 12.37 18.79
C LYS A 44 22.57 11.81 17.43
N THR A 45 23.30 10.71 17.49
CA THR A 45 23.64 9.93 16.30
C THR A 45 22.31 9.53 15.69
N ALA A 46 21.88 10.27 14.67
CA ALA A 46 20.80 9.83 13.81
C ALA A 46 21.23 8.44 13.34
N ALA A 47 20.53 7.41 13.78
CA ALA A 47 20.72 6.08 13.27
C ALA A 47 20.57 6.18 11.76
N ALA A 48 21.69 6.11 11.04
CA ALA A 48 21.67 6.00 9.59
C ALA A 48 20.83 4.76 9.29
N SER A 49 19.67 4.95 8.66
CA SER A 49 18.87 3.83 8.21
C SER A 49 19.76 3.01 7.28
N GLU A 50 19.94 1.73 7.59
CA GLU A 50 20.59 0.78 6.71
C GLU A 50 20.03 0.98 5.29
N PRO A 51 20.91 1.05 4.24
CA PRO A 51 20.42 1.24 2.88
C PRO A 51 19.41 0.13 2.56
N GLU A 52 18.26 0.53 2.02
CA GLU A 52 17.24 -0.43 1.59
C GLU A 52 17.85 -1.29 0.47
N SER A 53 17.90 -2.60 0.68
CA SER A 53 18.41 -3.54 -0.32
C SER A 53 17.32 -3.90 -1.33
N ALA A 54 17.73 -4.17 -2.58
CA ALA A 54 16.85 -4.54 -3.67
C ALA A 54 17.60 -5.44 -4.67
N PRO A 55 16.89 -6.18 -5.55
CA PRO A 55 17.50 -6.97 -6.61
C PRO A 55 18.33 -6.10 -7.56
N THR A 56 19.49 -6.57 -7.99
CA THR A 56 20.33 -5.85 -8.97
C THR A 56 20.04 -6.27 -10.42
N ILE A 57 19.36 -7.40 -10.62
CA ILE A 57 19.02 -7.96 -11.93
C ILE A 57 17.52 -7.91 -12.11
N ASP A 58 17.07 -7.49 -13.30
CA ASP A 58 15.67 -7.54 -13.67
C ASP A 58 15.23 -8.98 -13.96
N ARG A 59 14.45 -9.54 -13.03
CA ARG A 59 13.79 -10.83 -13.16
C ARG A 59 12.26 -10.68 -13.34
N VAL A 60 11.76 -9.45 -13.20
CA VAL A 60 10.34 -9.11 -13.37
C VAL A 60 9.99 -9.06 -14.84
N GLY A 61 10.71 -8.27 -15.62
CA GLY A 61 10.57 -8.10 -17.06
C GLY A 61 9.39 -7.23 -17.48
N PHE A 62 9.58 -6.42 -18.51
CA PHE A 62 8.51 -5.62 -19.11
C PHE A 62 7.49 -6.52 -19.83
N GLN A 63 6.22 -6.37 -19.50
CA GLN A 63 5.10 -7.17 -20.04
C GLN A 63 4.49 -6.45 -21.25
N LYS A 64 5.15 -6.48 -22.42
CA LYS A 64 4.80 -5.68 -23.60
C LYS A 64 3.34 -5.79 -24.02
N ASP A 65 2.77 -7.00 -24.00
CA ASP A 65 1.41 -7.28 -24.49
C ASP A 65 0.35 -7.39 -23.40
N TYR A 66 0.63 -6.87 -22.18
CA TYR A 66 -0.26 -7.01 -21.01
C TYR A 66 -1.67 -6.50 -21.28
N SER A 67 -1.82 -5.41 -22.03
CA SER A 67 -3.12 -4.79 -22.28
C SER A 67 -4.07 -5.64 -23.15
N THR A 68 -3.54 -6.59 -23.90
CA THR A 68 -4.30 -7.50 -24.78
C THR A 68 -4.34 -8.93 -24.27
N THR A 69 -3.41 -9.33 -23.42
CA THR A 69 -3.24 -10.73 -22.97
C THR A 69 -3.62 -10.96 -21.51
N PHE A 70 -3.59 -9.90 -20.68
CA PHE A 70 -3.94 -10.00 -19.26
C PHE A 70 -5.38 -9.59 -19.02
N GLN A 71 -5.98 -10.15 -17.98
CA GLN A 71 -7.32 -9.80 -17.53
C GLN A 71 -7.28 -8.46 -16.78
N VAL A 72 -8.19 -7.54 -17.10
CA VAL A 72 -8.46 -6.37 -16.28
C VAL A 72 -9.19 -6.79 -15.03
N LEU A 73 -8.60 -6.53 -13.86
CA LEU A 73 -9.23 -6.80 -12.57
C LEU A 73 -10.05 -5.60 -12.08
N ARG A 74 -9.54 -4.39 -12.27
CA ARG A 74 -10.22 -3.14 -11.89
C ARG A 74 -9.59 -1.94 -12.56
N THR A 75 -10.38 -0.87 -12.68
CA THR A 75 -9.91 0.47 -13.03
C THR A 75 -10.43 1.46 -11.99
N PHE A 76 -9.61 2.42 -11.58
CA PHE A 76 -9.99 3.46 -10.63
C PHE A 76 -9.19 4.75 -10.88
N THR A 77 -9.72 5.88 -10.41
CA THR A 77 -9.07 7.19 -10.53
C THR A 77 -8.52 7.60 -9.16
N ARG A 78 -7.32 8.19 -9.12
CA ARG A 78 -6.81 8.89 -7.94
C ARG A 78 -7.34 10.33 -7.93
N ASN A 79 -7.92 10.76 -6.81
CA ASN A 79 -8.57 12.08 -6.70
C ASN A 79 -7.57 13.25 -6.66
N GLU A 80 -6.35 13.04 -6.17
CA GLU A 80 -5.33 14.09 -6.00
C GLU A 80 -4.59 14.44 -7.30
N GLU A 81 -4.47 13.48 -8.20
CA GLU A 81 -4.03 13.67 -9.59
C GLU A 81 -4.99 12.89 -10.48
N PRO A 82 -5.52 13.46 -11.57
CA PRO A 82 -6.49 12.76 -12.42
C PRO A 82 -5.82 11.68 -13.28
N LYS A 83 -5.12 10.76 -12.62
CA LYS A 83 -4.55 9.55 -13.22
C LYS A 83 -5.51 8.40 -13.11
N ILE A 84 -5.68 7.70 -14.21
CA ILE A 84 -6.46 6.46 -14.28
C ILE A 84 -5.49 5.31 -14.04
N ILE A 85 -5.80 4.47 -13.06
CA ILE A 85 -5.01 3.28 -12.75
C ILE A 85 -5.82 2.06 -13.14
N THR A 86 -5.28 1.24 -14.05
CA THR A 86 -5.84 -0.04 -14.43
C THR A 86 -4.94 -1.17 -13.94
N VAL A 87 -5.52 -2.11 -13.20
CA VAL A 87 -4.82 -3.29 -12.71
C VAL A 87 -5.11 -4.46 -13.61
N TYR A 88 -4.08 -5.01 -14.20
CA TYR A 88 -4.12 -6.20 -15.02
C TYR A 88 -3.47 -7.38 -14.28
N ALA A 89 -3.94 -8.59 -14.56
CA ALA A 89 -3.37 -9.82 -14.04
C ALA A 89 -3.24 -10.85 -15.16
N ASN A 90 -2.12 -11.57 -15.21
CA ASN A 90 -2.01 -12.71 -16.09
C ASN A 90 -2.92 -13.88 -15.62
N ALA A 91 -3.03 -14.94 -16.41
CA ALA A 91 -3.90 -16.07 -16.10
C ALA A 91 -3.62 -16.68 -14.71
N ALA A 92 -2.34 -16.79 -14.32
CA ALA A 92 -1.94 -17.34 -13.02
C ALA A 92 -2.43 -16.45 -11.86
N ALA A 93 -2.22 -15.14 -11.94
CA ALA A 93 -2.67 -14.20 -10.92
C ALA A 93 -4.20 -14.05 -10.91
N ALA A 94 -4.84 -14.06 -12.07
CA ALA A 94 -6.30 -13.93 -12.22
C ALA A 94 -7.06 -15.16 -11.72
N SER A 95 -6.43 -16.34 -11.69
CA SER A 95 -7.06 -17.58 -11.20
C SER A 95 -7.37 -17.54 -9.69
N VAL A 96 -6.68 -16.69 -8.93
CA VAL A 96 -6.93 -16.52 -7.49
C VAL A 96 -8.12 -15.58 -7.32
N THR A 97 -9.26 -16.11 -6.94
CA THR A 97 -10.53 -15.39 -6.77
C THR A 97 -10.96 -15.27 -5.31
N ASP A 98 -10.31 -16.01 -4.42
CA ASP A 98 -10.58 -16.06 -2.99
C ASP A 98 -9.27 -16.01 -2.19
N THR A 99 -9.32 -15.43 -0.99
CA THR A 99 -8.20 -15.40 -0.04
C THR A 99 -7.74 -16.78 0.41
N ALA A 100 -8.62 -17.77 0.42
CA ALA A 100 -8.29 -19.16 0.75
C ALA A 100 -7.34 -19.82 -0.28
N GLN A 101 -7.22 -19.23 -1.48
CA GLN A 101 -6.34 -19.71 -2.55
C GLN A 101 -4.94 -19.08 -2.49
N LEU A 102 -4.70 -18.20 -1.53
CA LEU A 102 -3.37 -17.58 -1.33
C LEU A 102 -2.39 -18.58 -0.68
N PRO A 103 -1.08 -18.43 -0.94
CA PRO A 103 -0.44 -17.37 -1.73
C PRO A 103 -0.68 -17.55 -3.25
N TYR A 104 -0.51 -16.47 -4.01
CA TYR A 104 -0.58 -16.54 -5.47
C TYR A 104 0.37 -17.59 -6.02
N PRO A 105 0.03 -18.33 -7.08
CA PRO A 105 0.95 -19.31 -7.68
C PRO A 105 2.18 -18.62 -8.27
N HIS A 106 3.30 -19.37 -8.36
CA HIS A 106 4.47 -18.91 -9.10
C HIS A 106 4.09 -18.64 -10.56
N GLY A 107 4.74 -17.68 -11.19
CA GLY A 107 4.35 -17.17 -12.51
C GLY A 107 3.26 -16.10 -12.46
N SER A 108 2.71 -15.77 -11.27
CA SER A 108 1.75 -14.67 -11.16
C SER A 108 2.40 -13.33 -11.47
N VAL A 109 1.72 -12.54 -12.32
CA VAL A 109 2.14 -11.20 -12.70
C VAL A 109 0.96 -10.24 -12.60
N PHE A 110 1.18 -9.11 -11.93
CA PHE A 110 0.28 -7.96 -11.97
C PHE A 110 0.96 -6.80 -12.67
N VAL A 111 0.19 -6.06 -13.45
CA VAL A 111 0.59 -4.80 -14.07
C VAL A 111 -0.36 -3.71 -13.62
N PHE A 112 0.19 -2.68 -13.01
CA PHE A 112 -0.52 -1.46 -12.61
C PHE A 112 -0.18 -0.40 -13.65
N GLU A 113 -1.12 -0.14 -14.55
CA GLU A 113 -0.96 0.85 -15.60
C GLU A 113 -1.43 2.21 -15.10
N TYR A 114 -0.60 3.21 -15.25
CA TYR A 114 -0.90 4.61 -14.93
C TYR A 114 -1.06 5.40 -16.22
N ALA A 115 -2.25 5.94 -16.44
CA ALA A 115 -2.54 6.74 -17.61
C ALA A 115 -3.05 8.13 -17.23
N SER A 116 -2.82 9.12 -18.08
CA SER A 116 -3.43 10.43 -17.96
C SER A 116 -4.95 10.35 -18.19
N SER A 117 -5.70 11.37 -17.75
CA SER A 117 -7.05 11.58 -18.25
C SER A 117 -7.01 12.28 -19.61
N LEU A 118 -7.83 11.83 -20.56
CA LEU A 118 -8.07 12.58 -21.78
C LEU A 118 -8.77 13.89 -21.42
N LYS A 119 -8.28 15.02 -21.95
CA LYS A 119 -8.79 16.35 -21.64
C LYS A 119 -9.42 17.00 -22.86
N ASP A 120 -10.44 17.83 -22.62
CA ASP A 120 -11.01 18.73 -23.65
C ASP A 120 -10.12 19.96 -23.89
N SER A 121 -10.52 20.83 -24.79
CA SER A 121 -9.79 22.08 -25.13
C SER A 121 -9.70 23.07 -23.97
N ALA A 122 -10.55 22.94 -22.95
CA ALA A 122 -10.53 23.76 -21.74
C ALA A 122 -9.68 23.12 -20.61
N GLY A 123 -9.12 21.92 -20.83
CA GLY A 123 -8.31 21.19 -19.86
C GLY A 123 -9.11 20.35 -18.88
N ASN A 124 -10.42 20.20 -19.04
CA ASN A 124 -11.25 19.36 -18.18
C ASN A 124 -11.16 17.89 -18.61
N PRO A 125 -11.24 16.94 -17.66
CA PRO A 125 -11.32 15.53 -17.99
C PRO A 125 -12.56 15.22 -18.85
N MET A 126 -12.34 14.55 -19.98
CA MET A 126 -13.44 14.04 -20.80
C MET A 126 -14.06 12.80 -20.14
N LEU A 127 -15.40 12.72 -20.19
CA LEU A 127 -16.13 11.57 -19.67
C LEU A 127 -16.61 10.67 -20.80
N ASP A 128 -16.76 9.39 -20.50
CA ASP A 128 -17.44 8.42 -21.35
C ASP A 128 -18.96 8.48 -21.15
N ALA A 129 -19.72 7.65 -21.90
CA ALA A 129 -21.18 7.60 -21.84
C ALA A 129 -21.73 7.16 -20.45
N GLN A 130 -20.89 6.54 -19.61
CA GLN A 130 -21.22 6.06 -18.28
C GLN A 130 -20.77 7.04 -17.18
N GLY A 131 -20.19 8.19 -17.55
CA GLY A 131 -19.66 9.20 -16.63
C GLY A 131 -18.26 8.88 -16.09
N GLY A 132 -17.62 7.85 -16.61
CA GLY A 132 -16.23 7.52 -16.27
C GLY A 132 -15.23 8.44 -16.98
N VAL A 133 -14.09 8.73 -16.34
CA VAL A 133 -13.04 9.53 -16.96
C VAL A 133 -12.40 8.73 -18.10
N ARG A 134 -12.32 9.33 -19.30
CA ARG A 134 -11.69 8.71 -20.45
C ARG A 134 -10.17 8.67 -20.30
N LYS A 135 -9.61 7.47 -20.53
CA LYS A 135 -8.19 7.21 -20.49
C LYS A 135 -7.47 7.90 -21.66
N GLY A 136 -6.41 8.61 -21.35
CA GLY A 136 -5.47 9.20 -22.30
C GLY A 136 -4.21 8.34 -22.49
N GLU A 137 -3.07 8.98 -22.60
CA GLU A 137 -1.80 8.30 -22.79
C GLU A 137 -1.33 7.58 -21.53
N VAL A 138 -0.70 6.40 -21.73
CA VAL A 138 -0.05 5.65 -20.65
C VAL A 138 1.27 6.33 -20.32
N ASP A 139 1.43 6.69 -19.05
CA ASP A 139 2.62 7.32 -18.50
C ASP A 139 3.69 6.26 -18.15
N HIS A 140 3.29 5.29 -17.35
CA HIS A 140 4.15 4.18 -16.95
C HIS A 140 3.34 2.97 -16.51
N VAL A 141 4.03 1.87 -16.29
CA VAL A 141 3.49 0.67 -15.65
C VAL A 141 4.40 0.23 -14.51
N ASP A 142 3.80 -0.12 -13.38
CA ASP A 142 4.48 -0.84 -12.32
C ASP A 142 4.12 -2.33 -12.43
N VAL A 143 5.14 -3.18 -12.41
CA VAL A 143 4.98 -4.63 -12.54
C VAL A 143 5.45 -5.30 -11.26
N MET A 144 4.67 -6.25 -10.77
CA MET A 144 5.10 -7.18 -9.75
C MET A 144 4.96 -8.61 -10.25
N ARG A 145 5.97 -9.42 -10.00
CA ARG A 145 6.04 -10.82 -10.42
C ARG A 145 6.42 -11.72 -9.26
N ARG A 146 5.75 -12.87 -9.16
CA ARG A 146 6.01 -13.89 -8.16
C ARG A 146 6.66 -15.11 -8.78
N GLU A 147 7.84 -15.46 -8.29
CA GLU A 147 8.56 -16.69 -8.66
C GLU A 147 9.31 -17.25 -7.47
N LYS A 148 9.62 -18.54 -7.54
CA LYS A 148 10.42 -19.21 -6.50
C LYS A 148 11.78 -18.51 -6.34
N GLY A 149 12.10 -18.15 -5.09
CA GLY A 149 13.38 -17.51 -4.75
C GLY A 149 13.44 -16.01 -5.09
N PHE A 150 12.30 -15.37 -5.43
CA PHE A 150 12.23 -13.92 -5.52
C PHE A 150 12.12 -13.27 -4.14
N GLY A 151 12.36 -11.98 -4.07
CA GLY A 151 12.14 -11.14 -2.89
C GLY A 151 13.23 -11.24 -1.81
N GLU A 152 14.19 -12.16 -1.89
CA GLU A 152 15.24 -12.34 -0.87
C GLU A 152 16.10 -11.09 -0.70
N ALA A 153 16.37 -10.38 -1.79
CA ALA A 153 17.20 -9.18 -1.79
C ALA A 153 16.61 -8.01 -0.99
N TYR A 154 15.31 -8.00 -0.71
CA TYR A 154 14.66 -6.93 0.08
C TYR A 154 14.88 -7.06 1.60
N GLY A 155 15.52 -8.11 2.09
CA GLY A 155 15.85 -8.29 3.51
C GLY A 155 14.62 -8.15 4.42
N LYS A 156 14.66 -7.19 5.34
CA LYS A 156 13.56 -6.92 6.30
C LYS A 156 12.25 -6.46 5.65
N HIS A 157 12.31 -5.97 4.42
CA HIS A 157 11.13 -5.56 3.64
C HIS A 157 10.66 -6.63 2.66
N ARG A 158 11.11 -7.87 2.85
CA ARG A 158 10.69 -9.00 2.02
C ARG A 158 9.17 -9.17 2.02
N THR A 159 8.60 -9.24 0.83
CA THR A 159 7.17 -9.44 0.58
C THR A 159 6.93 -10.83 -0.04
N GLY A 160 7.27 -11.88 0.71
CA GLY A 160 7.19 -13.24 0.20
C GLY A 160 8.18 -13.46 -0.96
N GLU A 161 7.65 -13.93 -2.08
CA GLU A 161 8.43 -14.21 -3.30
C GLU A 161 8.07 -13.24 -4.43
N TRP A 162 7.79 -11.97 -4.10
CA TRP A 162 7.50 -10.92 -5.08
C TRP A 162 8.72 -10.07 -5.35
N GLU A 163 8.89 -9.68 -6.62
CA GLU A 163 9.81 -8.63 -7.05
C GLU A 163 9.07 -7.60 -7.90
N TYR A 164 9.65 -6.41 -7.98
CA TYR A 164 9.01 -5.20 -8.50
C TYR A 164 9.94 -4.47 -9.48
N ALA A 165 9.36 -3.89 -10.52
CA ALA A 165 10.02 -2.94 -11.41
C ALA A 165 9.00 -2.02 -12.06
N GLY A 166 9.40 -0.81 -12.42
CA GLY A 166 8.57 0.14 -13.15
C GLY A 166 9.15 0.42 -14.53
N TYR A 167 8.28 0.58 -15.54
CA TYR A 167 8.66 0.77 -16.92
C TYR A 167 7.82 1.85 -17.60
N ARG A 168 8.40 2.53 -18.59
CA ARG A 168 7.66 3.31 -19.58
C ARG A 168 7.04 2.40 -20.62
N PRO A 169 6.12 2.91 -21.45
CA PRO A 169 5.53 2.13 -22.54
C PRO A 169 6.53 1.58 -23.57
N ASP A 170 7.69 2.19 -23.69
CA ASP A 170 8.78 1.74 -24.55
C ASP A 170 9.67 0.64 -23.92
N GLY A 171 9.38 0.26 -22.68
CA GLY A 171 10.13 -0.73 -21.90
C GLY A 171 11.36 -0.16 -21.17
N SER A 172 11.66 1.12 -21.29
CA SER A 172 12.69 1.75 -20.47
C SER A 172 12.23 1.89 -19.01
N TYR A 173 13.17 1.89 -18.06
CA TYR A 173 12.81 1.93 -16.64
C TYR A 173 12.31 3.29 -16.18
N THR A 174 11.25 3.27 -15.38
CA THR A 174 10.91 4.33 -14.41
C THR A 174 11.47 3.97 -13.03
N THR A 175 11.42 2.70 -12.67
CA THR A 175 11.96 2.15 -11.42
C THR A 175 12.71 0.86 -11.75
N PRO A 176 14.04 0.92 -11.95
CA PRO A 176 14.83 -0.29 -12.17
C PRO A 176 14.81 -1.18 -10.91
N PRO A 177 15.06 -2.49 -11.02
CA PRO A 177 15.07 -3.41 -9.87
C PRO A 177 15.90 -2.92 -8.69
N ALA A 178 17.09 -2.37 -8.95
CA ALA A 178 17.96 -1.83 -7.90
C ALA A 178 17.35 -0.69 -7.06
N ASN A 179 16.31 -0.03 -7.56
CA ASN A 179 15.60 1.06 -6.89
C ASN A 179 14.20 0.63 -6.40
N SER A 180 13.85 -0.66 -6.48
CA SER A 180 12.51 -1.16 -6.15
C SER A 180 12.28 -1.44 -4.66
N ALA A 181 13.23 -1.15 -3.78
CA ALA A 181 13.08 -1.31 -2.34
C ALA A 181 11.85 -0.56 -1.78
N SER A 182 11.56 0.63 -2.30
CA SER A 182 10.37 1.40 -1.92
C SER A 182 9.05 0.70 -2.28
N CYS A 183 9.03 -0.05 -3.38
CA CYS A 183 7.88 -0.87 -3.78
C CYS A 183 7.63 -1.96 -2.74
N ALA A 184 8.67 -2.73 -2.38
CA ALA A 184 8.59 -3.77 -1.36
C ALA A 184 8.15 -3.18 0.00
N THR A 185 8.76 -2.07 0.45
CA THR A 185 8.41 -1.37 1.68
C THR A 185 6.93 -0.95 1.73
N CYS A 186 6.38 -0.49 0.60
CA CYS A 186 4.97 -0.17 0.49
C CYS A 186 4.10 -1.43 0.56
N HIS A 187 4.48 -2.50 -0.17
CA HIS A 187 3.71 -3.75 -0.24
C HIS A 187 3.68 -4.54 1.08
N VAL A 188 4.67 -4.38 1.96
CA VAL A 188 4.61 -4.90 3.35
C VAL A 188 3.31 -4.46 4.05
N LYS A 189 2.79 -3.25 3.76
CA LYS A 189 1.55 -2.72 4.37
C LYS A 189 0.29 -3.48 3.93
N ALA A 190 0.31 -4.16 2.77
CA ALA A 190 -0.79 -5.01 2.36
C ALA A 190 -0.93 -6.27 3.23
N GLY A 191 0.19 -6.72 3.82
CA GLY A 191 0.28 -7.82 4.76
C GLY A 191 0.31 -9.21 4.11
N SER A 192 0.85 -10.17 4.85
CA SER A 192 1.01 -11.56 4.40
C SER A 192 -0.33 -12.27 4.19
N ALA A 193 -1.38 -11.90 4.91
CA ALA A 193 -2.72 -12.46 4.71
C ALA A 193 -3.33 -12.16 3.33
N LYS A 194 -2.75 -11.20 2.59
CA LYS A 194 -3.11 -10.87 1.21
C LYS A 194 -1.97 -11.20 0.23
N ASP A 195 -1.01 -11.99 0.67
CA ASP A 195 0.23 -12.24 -0.07
C ASP A 195 0.87 -10.94 -0.59
N PHE A 196 0.82 -9.88 0.23
CA PHE A 196 1.38 -8.55 -0.03
C PHE A 196 0.81 -7.83 -1.28
N VAL A 197 -0.40 -8.20 -1.75
CA VAL A 197 -1.01 -7.62 -2.95
C VAL A 197 -2.15 -6.67 -2.59
N PHE A 198 -2.13 -5.44 -3.14
CA PHE A 198 -3.21 -4.46 -3.03
C PHE A 198 -4.31 -4.72 -4.07
N ARG A 199 -4.89 -5.90 -4.07
CA ARG A 199 -5.93 -6.27 -5.05
C ARG A 199 -7.27 -5.58 -4.82
N GLY A 200 -7.56 -5.14 -3.62
CA GLY A 200 -8.89 -4.68 -3.20
C GLY A 200 -9.71 -5.83 -2.60
N LYS A 201 -11.04 -5.78 -2.74
CA LYS A 201 -11.90 -6.91 -2.36
C LYS A 201 -11.79 -8.01 -3.42
N PHE A 202 -11.72 -9.25 -2.98
CA PHE A 202 -11.87 -10.43 -3.83
C PHE A 202 -13.31 -10.50 -4.32
#